data_35bdd346fb86e0dbec7199d43ea9d7b2
#
_entry.id   35bdd346fb86e0dbec7199d43ea9d7b2
#
_cell.length_a   1.000
_cell.length_b   1.000
_cell.length_c   1.000
_cell.angle_alpha   90.00
_cell.angle_beta   90.00
_cell.angle_gamma   90.00
#
_symmetry.space_group_name_H-M   'P 1'
#
loop_
_entity.id
_entity.type
_entity.pdbx_description
1 polymer ?
#
loop_
_entity_poly.entity_id
_entity_poly.type
_entity_poly.pdbx_seq_one_letter_code
_entity_poly.pdbx_strand_id
1 'polypeptide(L)'
;MIRSKLLILFLLPIFCFAQEEDFQSWSTITLKQKVSKNFDFYLRNTVRYRENSSIISKAFVDLKIKYKIKKNISFAFGYRDIHSWNYKLSRQNTERLYTDIVLRKKIDRYVFFVRNRLQRQGELNNFNNVFRQRFKLAYNIKGTKLAPAFSSEYFYHLTRQLDKLRHSIVFSYPVSKNIDFDLGYRFQHEINIARPKNLFILDAKLNYSF
;
A
#
# COMPACT_ATOMS: atom_id res chain seq x y z
N MET A 1 -13.04 22.55 48.18
CA MET A 1 -13.79 21.73 47.18
C MET A 1 -13.02 21.56 45.88
N ILE A 2 -11.76 21.09 45.88
CA ILE A 2 -10.93 20.91 44.64
C ILE A 2 -10.15 19.55 44.65
N ARG A 3 -10.63 18.56 45.42
CA ARG A 3 -9.87 17.28 45.53
C ARG A 3 -10.50 16.07 44.84
N SER A 4 -11.62 16.19 44.21
CA SER A 4 -12.33 15.03 43.59
C SER A 4 -12.27 14.95 42.05
N LYS A 5 -11.61 15.91 41.36
CA LYS A 5 -11.52 15.88 39.89
C LYS A 5 -10.22 15.23 39.35
N LEU A 6 -9.28 14.88 40.22
CA LEU A 6 -8.00 14.28 39.81
C LEU A 6 -8.01 12.75 39.75
N LEU A 7 -9.09 12.11 40.25
CA LEU A 7 -9.17 10.65 40.31
C LEU A 7 -9.74 10.00 39.04
N ILE A 8 -10.32 10.77 38.13
CA ILE A 8 -10.94 10.24 36.89
C ILE A 8 -9.89 10.00 35.79
N LEU A 9 -8.72 10.60 35.91
CA LEU A 9 -7.65 10.45 34.89
C LEU A 9 -6.89 9.12 34.98
N PHE A 10 -7.08 8.33 36.03
CA PHE A 10 -6.36 7.06 36.28
C PHE A 10 -7.12 5.80 35.86
N LEU A 11 -8.33 5.94 35.32
CA LEU A 11 -9.17 4.81 34.88
C LEU A 11 -9.35 4.75 33.34
N LEU A 12 -8.38 5.28 32.57
CA LEU A 12 -8.28 4.86 31.18
C LEU A 12 -7.78 3.42 31.20
N PRO A 13 -8.60 2.42 30.80
CA PRO A 13 -8.11 1.07 30.64
C PRO A 13 -6.98 1.16 29.63
N ILE A 14 -5.77 0.85 30.05
CA ILE A 14 -4.68 0.52 29.16
C ILE A 14 -5.17 -0.74 28.46
N PHE A 15 -5.81 -0.60 27.33
CA PHE A 15 -6.05 -1.70 26.40
C PHE A 15 -4.68 -2.20 25.95
N CYS A 16 -4.08 -3.05 26.76
CA CYS A 16 -2.93 -3.85 26.39
C CYS A 16 -3.43 -4.82 25.32
N PHE A 17 -3.51 -4.36 24.08
CA PHE A 17 -3.72 -5.26 22.96
C PHE A 17 -2.47 -6.12 22.86
N ALA A 18 -2.59 -7.37 23.28
CA ALA A 18 -1.59 -8.41 23.09
C ALA A 18 -1.51 -8.82 21.60
N GLN A 19 -1.42 -7.85 20.71
CA GLN A 19 -1.19 -8.06 19.28
C GLN A 19 0.30 -7.98 19.00
N GLU A 20 0.80 -8.95 18.25
CA GLU A 20 2.18 -8.96 17.79
C GLU A 20 2.43 -7.73 16.90
N GLU A 21 3.41 -6.91 17.27
CA GLU A 21 3.80 -5.71 16.53
C GLU A 21 5.08 -5.95 15.76
N ASP A 22 5.19 -5.41 14.56
CA ASP A 22 6.41 -5.50 13.76
C ASP A 22 6.64 -4.19 12.99
N PHE A 23 7.86 -3.65 13.09
CA PHE A 23 8.30 -2.56 12.26
C PHE A 23 8.96 -3.10 10.99
N GLN A 24 8.48 -2.63 9.84
CA GLN A 24 8.93 -3.06 8.51
C GLN A 24 9.43 -1.90 7.68
N SER A 25 10.38 -2.15 6.80
CA SER A 25 10.76 -1.22 5.74
C SER A 25 10.51 -1.81 4.36
N TRP A 26 9.96 -0.99 3.48
CA TRP A 26 9.68 -1.33 2.09
C TRP A 26 10.40 -0.37 1.17
N SER A 27 11.18 -0.88 0.25
CA SER A 27 11.88 -0.11 -0.76
C SER A 27 11.36 -0.47 -2.15
N THR A 28 11.02 0.52 -2.97
CA THR A 28 10.41 0.31 -4.28
C THR A 28 11.07 1.20 -5.33
N ILE A 29 11.42 0.62 -6.46
CA ILE A 29 11.78 1.34 -7.68
C ILE A 29 10.70 1.06 -8.72
N THR A 30 10.21 2.11 -9.37
CA THR A 30 9.20 2.01 -10.45
C THR A 30 9.72 2.70 -11.68
N LEU A 31 9.77 1.98 -12.79
CA LEU A 31 9.99 2.52 -14.12
C LEU A 31 8.62 2.66 -14.80
N LYS A 32 8.34 3.82 -15.34
CA LYS A 32 7.12 4.11 -16.07
C LYS A 32 7.46 4.55 -17.48
N GLN A 33 6.92 3.84 -18.47
CA GLN A 33 7.01 4.18 -19.88
C GLN A 33 5.62 4.59 -20.39
N LYS A 34 5.52 5.78 -20.97
CA LYS A 34 4.34 6.21 -21.69
C LYS A 34 4.41 5.68 -23.13
N VAL A 35 3.66 4.61 -23.41
CA VAL A 35 3.66 3.96 -24.73
C VAL A 35 2.79 4.76 -25.74
N SER A 36 1.66 5.31 -25.29
CA SER A 36 0.78 6.15 -26.10
C SER A 36 0.02 7.16 -25.24
N LYS A 37 -0.88 7.96 -25.85
CA LYS A 37 -1.75 8.90 -25.09
C LYS A 37 -2.57 8.16 -24.01
N ASN A 38 -2.99 6.93 -24.29
CA ASN A 38 -3.89 6.16 -23.43
C ASN A 38 -3.21 5.01 -22.70
N PHE A 39 -2.02 4.56 -23.12
CA PHE A 39 -1.33 3.42 -22.54
C PHE A 39 -0.07 3.83 -21.80
N ASP A 40 0.02 3.44 -20.52
CA ASP A 40 1.22 3.53 -19.71
C ASP A 40 1.65 2.10 -19.30
N PHE A 41 2.93 1.77 -19.45
CA PHE A 41 3.55 0.55 -18.95
C PHE A 41 4.33 0.85 -17.66
N TYR A 42 4.33 -0.10 -16.71
CA TYR A 42 5.07 0.01 -15.46
C TYR A 42 5.82 -1.28 -15.17
N LEU A 43 7.09 -1.14 -14.86
CA LEU A 43 7.91 -2.17 -14.24
C LEU A 43 8.25 -1.69 -12.82
N ARG A 44 7.95 -2.52 -11.83
CA ARG A 44 8.20 -2.19 -10.43
C ARG A 44 8.96 -3.32 -9.76
N ASN A 45 10.02 -2.97 -9.07
CA ASN A 45 10.74 -3.86 -8.17
C ASN A 45 10.52 -3.38 -6.73
N THR A 46 10.26 -4.31 -5.80
CA THR A 46 10.06 -3.99 -4.39
C THR A 46 10.72 -5.04 -3.52
N VAL A 47 11.47 -4.57 -2.51
CA VAL A 47 12.00 -5.40 -1.43
C VAL A 47 11.36 -4.97 -0.11
N ARG A 48 11.06 -5.93 0.75
CA ARG A 48 10.46 -5.71 2.05
C ARG A 48 11.23 -6.44 3.12
N TYR A 49 11.42 -5.75 4.23
CA TYR A 49 12.05 -6.28 5.43
C TYR A 49 11.03 -6.33 6.56
N ARG A 50 11.18 -7.29 7.46
CA ARG A 50 10.42 -7.48 8.70
C ARG A 50 11.38 -7.60 9.89
N GLU A 51 10.89 -7.90 11.09
CA GLU A 51 11.68 -8.04 12.30
C GLU A 51 12.51 -6.77 12.55
N ASN A 52 11.81 -5.66 12.78
CA ASN A 52 12.44 -4.35 12.90
C ASN A 52 13.36 -3.99 11.72
N SER A 53 12.94 -4.39 10.50
CA SER A 53 13.66 -4.15 9.25
C SER A 53 15.01 -4.87 9.09
N SER A 54 15.24 -5.93 9.86
CA SER A 54 16.50 -6.68 9.86
C SER A 54 16.51 -7.86 8.87
N ILE A 55 15.34 -8.49 8.62
CA ILE A 55 15.24 -9.71 7.82
C ILE A 55 14.41 -9.46 6.57
N ILE A 56 14.90 -9.89 5.41
CA ILE A 56 14.14 -9.85 4.16
C ILE A 56 12.90 -10.74 4.29
N SER A 57 11.74 -10.19 3.98
CA SER A 57 10.47 -10.93 4.03
C SER A 57 9.92 -11.25 2.65
N LYS A 58 10.05 -10.30 1.71
CA LYS A 58 9.55 -10.44 0.34
C LYS A 58 10.35 -9.60 -0.63
N ALA A 59 10.56 -10.14 -1.82
CA ALA A 59 10.95 -9.38 -3.00
C ALA A 59 9.98 -9.70 -4.13
N PHE A 60 9.66 -8.73 -4.97
CA PHE A 60 8.79 -8.98 -6.11
C PHE A 60 9.03 -8.02 -7.27
N VAL A 61 8.81 -8.55 -8.46
CA VAL A 61 8.72 -7.80 -9.71
C VAL A 61 7.26 -7.72 -10.12
N ASP A 62 6.81 -6.53 -10.49
CA ASP A 62 5.41 -6.22 -10.84
C ASP A 62 5.38 -5.55 -12.20
N LEU A 63 4.76 -6.19 -13.17
CA LEU A 63 4.49 -5.67 -14.50
C LEU A 63 3.05 -5.19 -14.54
N LYS A 64 2.81 -3.99 -15.06
CA LYS A 64 1.46 -3.43 -15.15
C LYS A 64 1.29 -2.62 -16.41
N ILE A 65 0.21 -2.88 -17.12
CA ILE A 65 -0.29 -2.06 -18.21
C ILE A 65 -1.50 -1.29 -17.71
N LYS A 66 -1.53 0.01 -17.96
CA LYS A 66 -2.65 0.88 -17.61
C LYS A 66 -3.21 1.54 -18.85
N TYR A 67 -4.52 1.41 -19.03
CA TYR A 67 -5.31 2.06 -20.08
C TYR A 67 -6.16 3.19 -19.50
N LYS A 68 -6.08 4.38 -20.08
CA LYS A 68 -6.88 5.56 -19.72
C LYS A 68 -8.14 5.56 -20.58
N ILE A 69 -9.28 5.14 -20.01
CA ILE A 69 -10.57 5.11 -20.68
C ILE A 69 -11.08 6.54 -20.91
N LYS A 70 -11.00 7.36 -19.84
CA LYS A 70 -11.34 8.77 -19.83
C LYS A 70 -10.33 9.53 -18.95
N LYS A 71 -10.39 10.88 -18.94
CA LYS A 71 -9.52 11.72 -18.10
C LYS A 71 -9.51 11.33 -16.62
N ASN A 72 -10.62 10.83 -16.13
CA ASN A 72 -10.85 10.50 -14.72
C ASN A 72 -11.01 9.00 -14.43
N ILE A 73 -11.02 8.14 -15.46
CA ILE A 73 -11.22 6.69 -15.34
C ILE A 73 -10.08 5.96 -16.03
N SER A 74 -9.45 5.04 -15.34
CA SER A 74 -8.46 4.15 -15.94
C SER A 74 -8.63 2.71 -15.45
N PHE A 75 -8.34 1.79 -16.35
CA PHE A 75 -8.25 0.35 -16.11
C PHE A 75 -6.78 -0.05 -16.12
N ALA A 76 -6.40 -1.04 -15.33
CA ALA A 76 -5.08 -1.63 -15.44
C ALA A 76 -5.14 -3.14 -15.20
N PHE A 77 -4.25 -3.83 -15.88
CA PHE A 77 -3.96 -5.25 -15.66
C PHE A 77 -2.52 -5.39 -15.21
N GLY A 78 -2.23 -6.30 -14.29
CA GLY A 78 -0.87 -6.51 -13.82
C GLY A 78 -0.61 -7.94 -13.39
N TYR A 79 0.65 -8.32 -13.57
CA TYR A 79 1.25 -9.57 -13.12
C TYR A 79 2.36 -9.27 -12.13
N ARG A 80 2.48 -10.08 -11.10
CA ARG A 80 3.53 -9.95 -10.10
C ARG A 80 4.09 -11.31 -9.74
N ASP A 81 5.38 -11.46 -9.91
CA ASP A 81 6.17 -12.57 -9.37
C ASP A 81 6.68 -12.21 -7.98
N ILE A 82 6.45 -13.07 -6.99
CA ILE A 82 6.71 -12.80 -5.57
C ILE A 82 7.57 -13.90 -4.98
N HIS A 83 8.72 -13.53 -4.47
CA HIS A 83 9.57 -14.35 -3.63
C HIS A 83 9.35 -13.96 -2.17
N SER A 84 8.97 -14.91 -1.34
CA SER A 84 8.76 -14.73 0.09
C SER A 84 9.71 -15.64 0.87
N TRP A 85 10.22 -15.17 2.00
CA TRP A 85 11.06 -15.95 2.90
C TRP A 85 10.34 -16.11 4.25
N ASN A 86 10.30 -17.32 4.76
CA ASN A 86 9.81 -17.60 6.11
C ASN A 86 10.90 -17.28 7.15
N TYR A 87 10.62 -17.52 8.44
CA TYR A 87 11.59 -17.28 9.53
C TYR A 87 12.83 -18.18 9.46
N LYS A 88 12.74 -19.34 8.81
CA LYS A 88 13.86 -20.24 8.55
C LYS A 88 14.61 -19.92 7.24
N LEU A 89 14.32 -18.75 6.65
CA LEU A 89 14.85 -18.30 5.34
C LEU A 89 14.54 -19.25 4.18
N SER A 90 13.62 -20.18 4.36
CA SER A 90 13.10 -21.01 3.27
C SER A 90 12.30 -20.13 2.32
N ARG A 91 12.57 -20.24 1.03
CA ARG A 91 11.96 -19.46 -0.05
C ARG A 91 10.68 -20.12 -0.52
N GLN A 92 9.66 -19.31 -0.71
CA GLN A 92 8.38 -19.66 -1.34
C GLN A 92 8.12 -18.70 -2.48
N ASN A 93 7.74 -19.22 -3.64
CA ASN A 93 7.39 -18.42 -4.81
C ASN A 93 5.88 -18.41 -4.97
N THR A 94 5.31 -17.25 -5.17
CA THR A 94 3.88 -17.08 -5.46
C THR A 94 3.70 -16.09 -6.59
N GLU A 95 2.63 -16.26 -7.34
CA GLU A 95 2.26 -15.36 -8.42
C GLU A 95 1.00 -14.57 -8.07
N ARG A 96 0.86 -13.39 -8.65
CA ARG A 96 -0.33 -12.57 -8.52
C ARG A 96 -0.73 -11.98 -9.86
N LEU A 97 -1.94 -12.28 -10.27
CA LEU A 97 -2.65 -11.56 -11.32
C LEU A 97 -3.62 -10.57 -10.69
N TYR A 98 -3.77 -9.39 -11.26
CA TYR A 98 -4.72 -8.41 -10.76
C TYR A 98 -5.23 -7.47 -11.83
N THR A 99 -6.45 -6.96 -11.59
CA THR A 99 -7.06 -5.89 -12.36
C THR A 99 -7.39 -4.72 -11.45
N ASP A 100 -7.18 -3.50 -11.93
CA ASP A 100 -7.51 -2.26 -11.23
C ASP A 100 -8.51 -1.44 -12.04
N ILE A 101 -9.54 -0.92 -11.38
CA ILE A 101 -10.32 0.22 -11.86
C ILE A 101 -10.00 1.39 -10.94
N VAL A 102 -9.55 2.50 -11.54
CA VAL A 102 -9.17 3.71 -10.79
C VAL A 102 -10.03 4.86 -11.27
N LEU A 103 -10.75 5.46 -10.31
CA LEU A 103 -11.44 6.73 -10.48
C LEU A 103 -10.57 7.83 -9.88
N ARG A 104 -10.45 8.94 -10.59
CA ARG A 104 -9.68 10.12 -10.15
C ARG A 104 -10.50 11.38 -10.38
N LYS A 105 -10.65 12.21 -9.33
CA LYS A 105 -11.28 13.54 -9.45
C LYS A 105 -10.36 14.57 -8.81
N LYS A 106 -10.10 15.65 -9.55
CA LYS A 106 -9.40 16.82 -9.01
C LYS A 106 -10.42 17.92 -8.74
N ILE A 107 -10.38 18.50 -7.55
CA ILE A 107 -11.16 19.65 -7.13
C ILE A 107 -10.14 20.61 -6.50
N ASP A 108 -9.90 21.74 -7.14
CA ASP A 108 -8.90 22.73 -6.77
C ASP A 108 -7.52 22.10 -6.52
N ARG A 109 -7.09 22.04 -5.27
CA ARG A 109 -5.80 21.47 -4.84
C ARG A 109 -5.91 20.03 -4.36
N TYR A 110 -7.13 19.52 -4.20
CA TYR A 110 -7.38 18.16 -3.74
C TYR A 110 -7.50 17.21 -4.91
N VAL A 111 -6.91 16.04 -4.77
CA VAL A 111 -7.05 14.96 -5.75
C VAL A 111 -7.54 13.72 -5.03
N PHE A 112 -8.74 13.31 -5.39
CA PHE A 112 -9.41 12.12 -4.87
C PHE A 112 -9.13 10.93 -5.79
N PHE A 113 -8.82 9.79 -5.21
CA PHE A 113 -8.70 8.53 -5.93
C PHE A 113 -9.49 7.44 -5.21
N VAL A 114 -10.21 6.65 -6.01
CA VAL A 114 -10.78 5.39 -5.57
C VAL A 114 -10.22 4.31 -6.48
N ARG A 115 -9.59 3.30 -5.91
CA ARG A 115 -9.10 2.13 -6.64
C ARG A 115 -9.81 0.88 -6.14
N ASN A 116 -10.46 0.18 -7.04
CA ASN A 116 -10.96 -1.16 -6.83
C ASN A 116 -10.03 -2.14 -7.53
N ARG A 117 -9.55 -3.15 -6.81
CA ARG A 117 -8.67 -4.20 -7.31
C ARG A 117 -9.28 -5.56 -7.04
N LEU A 118 -9.37 -6.37 -8.07
CA LEU A 118 -9.50 -7.82 -7.94
C LEU A 118 -8.12 -8.43 -8.14
N GLN A 119 -7.72 -9.32 -7.26
CA GLN A 119 -6.47 -10.04 -7.38
C GLN A 119 -6.63 -11.52 -7.05
N ARG A 120 -5.92 -12.33 -7.80
CA ARG A 120 -5.74 -13.76 -7.57
C ARG A 120 -4.26 -13.98 -7.27
N GLN A 121 -3.94 -14.57 -6.11
CA GLN A 121 -2.58 -14.79 -5.67
C GLN A 121 -2.43 -16.17 -5.05
N GLY A 122 -1.35 -16.85 -5.34
CA GLY A 122 -1.02 -18.16 -4.75
C GLY A 122 0.07 -18.88 -5.50
N GLU A 123 0.18 -20.15 -5.21
CA GLU A 123 0.93 -21.14 -5.97
C GLU A 123 0.00 -21.84 -6.98
N LEU A 124 0.59 -22.57 -7.92
CA LEU A 124 -0.17 -23.39 -8.86
C LEU A 124 -1.12 -24.32 -8.08
N ASN A 125 -2.41 -24.29 -8.43
CA ASN A 125 -3.51 -25.03 -7.79
C ASN A 125 -3.96 -24.56 -6.39
N ASN A 126 -3.34 -23.52 -5.79
CA ASN A 126 -3.79 -22.98 -4.52
C ASN A 126 -3.83 -21.44 -4.57
N PHE A 127 -4.86 -20.90 -5.19
CA PHE A 127 -5.04 -19.46 -5.34
C PHE A 127 -6.07 -18.89 -4.36
N ASN A 128 -5.73 -17.74 -3.81
CA ASN A 128 -6.63 -16.92 -3.00
C ASN A 128 -7.09 -15.69 -3.81
N ASN A 129 -8.40 -15.46 -3.79
CA ASN A 129 -8.99 -14.29 -4.45
C ASN A 129 -9.28 -13.21 -3.40
N VAL A 130 -8.81 -12.00 -3.66
CA VAL A 130 -8.95 -10.87 -2.75
C VAL A 130 -9.46 -9.66 -3.51
N PHE A 131 -10.53 -9.06 -3.02
CA PHE A 131 -10.96 -7.73 -3.42
C PHE A 131 -10.29 -6.70 -2.53
N ARG A 132 -9.78 -5.61 -3.13
CA ARG A 132 -9.15 -4.51 -2.40
C ARG A 132 -9.74 -3.20 -2.87
N GLN A 133 -10.18 -2.39 -1.91
CA GLN A 133 -10.63 -1.05 -2.17
C GLN A 133 -9.73 -0.06 -1.46
N ARG A 134 -9.26 0.97 -2.18
CA ARG A 134 -8.44 2.03 -1.62
C ARG A 134 -9.00 3.40 -1.95
N PHE A 135 -9.21 4.18 -0.92
CA PHE A 135 -9.48 5.61 -1.00
C PHE A 135 -8.18 6.37 -0.75
N LYS A 136 -7.87 7.37 -1.56
CA LYS A 136 -6.70 8.24 -1.38
C LYS A 136 -7.13 9.69 -1.63
N LEU A 137 -6.71 10.56 -0.72
CA LEU A 137 -6.79 12.00 -0.84
C LEU A 137 -5.37 12.56 -0.90
N ALA A 138 -5.02 13.29 -1.96
CA ALA A 138 -3.76 14.00 -2.06
C ALA A 138 -4.04 15.51 -2.10
N TYR A 139 -3.13 16.28 -1.53
CA TYR A 139 -3.21 17.74 -1.47
C TYR A 139 -1.98 18.38 -2.11
N ASN A 140 -2.19 19.39 -2.95
CA ASN A 140 -1.12 20.17 -3.56
C ASN A 140 -0.91 21.44 -2.73
N ILE A 141 0.17 21.50 -1.96
CA ILE A 141 0.49 22.65 -1.12
C ILE A 141 0.98 23.79 -2.03
N LYS A 142 0.37 24.99 -1.90
CA LYS A 142 0.75 26.17 -2.68
C LYS A 142 2.20 26.57 -2.36
N GLY A 143 2.94 26.91 -3.40
CA GLY A 143 4.33 27.40 -3.27
C GLY A 143 5.36 26.30 -2.99
N THR A 144 4.98 25.01 -2.93
CA THR A 144 5.91 23.92 -2.75
C THR A 144 5.70 22.81 -3.79
N LYS A 145 6.72 21.98 -3.99
CA LYS A 145 6.61 20.75 -4.78
C LYS A 145 6.13 19.54 -3.95
N LEU A 146 6.02 19.71 -2.64
CA LEU A 146 5.62 18.63 -1.74
C LEU A 146 4.11 18.36 -1.84
N ALA A 147 3.74 17.11 -2.04
CA ALA A 147 2.36 16.67 -2.14
C ALA A 147 2.06 15.57 -1.09
N PRO A 148 1.53 15.93 0.09
CA PRO A 148 1.05 14.96 1.06
C PRO A 148 -0.19 14.23 0.54
N ALA A 149 -0.32 12.97 0.92
CA ALA A 149 -1.49 12.17 0.63
C ALA A 149 -1.82 11.22 1.78
N PHE A 150 -3.09 11.13 2.14
CA PHE A 150 -3.62 10.11 3.02
C PHE A 150 -4.35 9.04 2.22
N SER A 151 -4.25 7.79 2.64
CA SER A 151 -5.06 6.72 2.04
C SER A 151 -5.46 5.66 3.06
N SER A 152 -6.65 5.10 2.87
CA SER A 152 -7.16 3.95 3.58
C SER A 152 -7.48 2.84 2.59
N GLU A 153 -7.06 1.61 2.87
CA GLU A 153 -7.21 0.46 2.00
C GLU A 153 -7.75 -0.74 2.77
N TYR A 154 -8.78 -1.35 2.22
CA TYR A 154 -9.50 -2.51 2.74
C TYR A 154 -9.14 -3.72 1.91
N PHE A 155 -8.89 -4.87 2.56
CA PHE A 155 -8.58 -6.14 1.92
C PHE A 155 -9.66 -7.14 2.31
N TYR A 156 -10.48 -7.50 1.36
CA TYR A 156 -11.59 -8.42 1.52
C TYR A 156 -11.28 -9.74 0.82
N HIS A 157 -11.13 -10.80 1.60
CA HIS A 157 -10.91 -12.13 1.09
C HIS A 157 -12.24 -12.74 0.64
N LEU A 158 -12.36 -13.15 -0.63
CA LEU A 158 -13.66 -13.55 -1.18
C LEU A 158 -14.26 -14.80 -0.53
N THR A 159 -13.42 -15.66 0.07
CA THR A 159 -13.88 -16.91 0.75
C THR A 159 -14.00 -16.76 2.27
N ARG A 160 -13.59 -15.62 2.83
CA ARG A 160 -13.56 -15.44 4.28
C ARG A 160 -14.30 -14.17 4.70
N GLN A 161 -13.61 -13.04 4.72
CA GLN A 161 -14.15 -11.71 5.07
C GLN A 161 -13.06 -10.65 4.98
N LEU A 162 -13.32 -9.48 5.53
CA LEU A 162 -12.31 -8.43 5.70
C LEU A 162 -11.20 -8.94 6.62
N ASP A 163 -9.96 -9.07 6.08
CA ASP A 163 -8.83 -9.62 6.82
C ASP A 163 -7.77 -8.58 7.15
N LYS A 164 -7.83 -7.40 6.53
CA LYS A 164 -6.77 -6.41 6.65
C LYS A 164 -7.24 -5.00 6.35
N LEU A 165 -6.82 -4.07 7.20
CA LEU A 165 -6.94 -2.62 7.01
C LEU A 165 -5.54 -2.02 6.87
N ARG A 166 -5.38 -1.03 6.00
CA ARG A 166 -4.12 -0.30 5.86
C ARG A 166 -4.37 1.18 5.68
N HIS A 167 -3.84 1.97 6.60
CA HIS A 167 -3.80 3.42 6.53
C HIS A 167 -2.41 3.88 6.14
N SER A 168 -2.29 4.95 5.37
CA SER A 168 -0.98 5.43 4.94
C SER A 168 -0.98 6.94 4.78
N ILE A 169 0.09 7.56 5.23
CA ILE A 169 0.44 8.94 4.90
C ILE A 169 1.67 8.87 4.00
N VAL A 170 1.66 9.58 2.88
CA VAL A 170 2.75 9.58 1.91
C VAL A 170 3.05 11.02 1.52
N PHE A 171 4.30 11.37 1.52
CA PHE A 171 4.83 12.63 1.01
C PHE A 171 5.52 12.37 -0.31
N SER A 172 5.03 12.97 -1.38
CA SER A 172 5.61 12.87 -2.72
C SER A 172 6.35 14.16 -3.06
N TYR A 173 7.57 14.02 -3.59
CA TYR A 173 8.40 15.14 -4.01
C TYR A 173 9.02 14.86 -5.38
N PRO A 174 8.81 15.72 -6.40
CA PRO A 174 9.47 15.60 -7.69
C PRO A 174 10.92 16.09 -7.57
N VAL A 175 11.87 15.15 -7.57
CA VAL A 175 13.30 15.43 -7.49
C VAL A 175 13.80 16.06 -8.80
N SER A 176 13.30 15.55 -9.92
CA SER A 176 13.57 16.08 -11.26
C SER A 176 12.34 15.99 -12.16
N LYS A 177 12.48 16.35 -13.45
CA LYS A 177 11.39 16.23 -14.44
C LYS A 177 10.93 14.78 -14.62
N ASN A 178 11.82 13.85 -14.42
CA ASN A 178 11.60 12.41 -14.67
C ASN A 178 11.59 11.56 -13.40
N ILE A 179 11.97 12.11 -12.25
CA ILE A 179 12.16 11.37 -11.00
C ILE A 179 11.26 11.96 -9.90
N ASP A 180 10.38 11.11 -9.37
CA ASP A 180 9.61 11.40 -8.18
C ASP A 180 10.08 10.49 -7.03
N PHE A 181 10.22 11.05 -5.84
CA PHE A 181 10.48 10.32 -4.61
C PHE A 181 9.25 10.38 -3.70
N ASP A 182 8.82 9.22 -3.21
CA ASP A 182 7.74 9.11 -2.23
C ASP A 182 8.29 8.51 -0.95
N LEU A 183 8.05 9.18 0.18
CA LEU A 183 8.28 8.64 1.51
C LEU A 183 6.94 8.46 2.20
N GLY A 184 6.65 7.27 2.67
CA GLY A 184 5.37 6.94 3.28
C GLY A 184 5.53 6.22 4.61
N TYR A 185 4.61 6.49 5.51
CA TYR A 185 4.39 5.71 6.70
C TYR A 185 3.05 5.01 6.62
N ARG A 186 3.01 3.70 6.92
CA ARG A 186 1.80 2.88 6.86
C ARG A 186 1.58 2.17 8.16
N PHE A 187 0.35 2.19 8.60
CA PHE A 187 -0.16 1.32 9.64
C PHE A 187 -1.05 0.25 8.99
N GLN A 188 -0.73 -1.01 9.20
CA GLN A 188 -1.53 -2.13 8.74
C GLN A 188 -2.00 -2.94 9.93
N HIS A 189 -3.30 -3.09 10.04
CA HIS A 189 -3.96 -3.89 11.05
C HIS A 189 -4.57 -5.13 10.42
N GLU A 190 -4.22 -6.30 10.92
CA GLU A 190 -4.80 -7.58 10.52
C GLU A 190 -5.95 -7.92 11.45
N ILE A 191 -7.06 -8.36 10.89
CA ILE A 191 -8.30 -8.67 11.60
C ILE A 191 -8.87 -9.97 11.08
N ASN A 192 -9.71 -10.64 11.89
CA ASN A 192 -10.42 -11.85 11.50
C ASN A 192 -9.49 -12.98 10.99
N ILE A 193 -8.27 -13.05 11.51
CA ILE A 193 -7.32 -14.12 11.27
C ILE A 193 -6.80 -14.68 12.60
N ALA A 194 -6.27 -15.90 12.60
CA ALA A 194 -5.90 -16.63 13.83
C ALA A 194 -4.83 -15.91 14.70
N ARG A 195 -3.90 -15.18 14.06
CA ARG A 195 -2.84 -14.43 14.75
C ARG A 195 -2.72 -13.05 14.10
N PRO A 196 -3.58 -12.08 14.47
CA PRO A 196 -3.56 -10.76 13.88
C PRO A 196 -2.33 -9.98 14.32
N LYS A 197 -1.73 -9.23 13.41
CA LYS A 197 -0.55 -8.40 13.64
C LYS A 197 -0.84 -6.94 13.34
N ASN A 198 -0.18 -6.07 14.08
CA ASN A 198 -0.05 -4.66 13.76
C ASN A 198 1.30 -4.42 13.11
N LEU A 199 1.30 -3.90 11.89
CA LEU A 199 2.53 -3.62 11.16
C LEU A 199 2.70 -2.11 10.99
N PHE A 200 3.83 -1.61 11.41
CA PHE A 200 4.29 -0.24 11.21
C PHE A 200 5.32 -0.25 10.08
N ILE A 201 5.07 0.45 8.99
CA ILE A 201 5.82 0.27 7.75
C ILE A 201 6.35 1.62 7.26
N LEU A 202 7.65 1.75 7.17
CA LEU A 202 8.31 2.82 6.43
C LEU A 202 8.43 2.39 4.95
N ASP A 203 7.92 3.22 4.03
CA ASP A 203 7.83 2.87 2.59
C ASP A 203 8.48 3.96 1.75
N ALA A 204 9.65 3.68 1.20
CA ALA A 204 10.39 4.55 0.30
C ALA A 204 10.22 4.10 -1.15
N LYS A 205 9.92 5.06 -2.06
CA LYS A 205 9.76 4.77 -3.49
C LYS A 205 10.47 5.78 -4.34
N LEU A 206 11.17 5.27 -5.34
CA LEU A 206 11.71 6.04 -6.43
C LEU A 206 10.93 5.70 -7.70
N ASN A 207 10.37 6.71 -8.36
CA ASN A 207 9.60 6.54 -9.58
C ASN A 207 10.32 7.29 -10.70
N TYR A 208 10.70 6.58 -11.75
CA TYR A 208 11.29 7.14 -12.96
C TYR A 208 10.29 7.07 -14.11
N SER A 209 10.13 8.17 -14.83
CA SER A 209 9.24 8.27 -16.01
C SER A 209 10.04 8.66 -17.24
N PHE A 210 9.98 7.80 -18.28
CA PHE A 210 10.54 8.08 -19.61
C PHE A 210 9.64 9.02 -20.40
#